data_6a5548d1093ce992bf31ec888b80c183
#
_entry.id   6a5548d1093ce992bf31ec888b80c183
#
_cell.length_a   1.000
_cell.length_b   1.000
_cell.length_c   1.000
_cell.angle_alpha   90.00
_cell.angle_beta   90.00
_cell.angle_gamma   90.00
#
_symmetry.space_group_name_H-M   'P 1'
#
loop_
_entity.id
_entity.type
_entity.pdbx_description
1 polymer ?
#
loop_
_entity_poly.entity_id
_entity_poly.type
_entity_poly.pdbx_seq_one_letter_code
_entity_poly.pdbx_strand_id
1 'polypeptide(L)'
;RDDVESRGLGDVYKRQIAFHSRVTFSDVYIEGIRNITAKDIFYAKEFNSVIKLVGIARKDENGIEVKVLPILIPQEHPLATVNDSFNAVFVHGTASDDTMYYGRGAGKRPTASAVTGDLCTVARHIIEKHSNLHVCSCYKELPIKNIQDTYSRFFLRMQVADRPGVLANITSVFGTSQVSIAQIIQKSRQNGNAELVIITDKVKELYFSDALNILKRLSIVNSISSLIRVY
;
A
#
# COMPACT_ATOMS: atom_id res chain seq x y z
N ARG A 1 -7.21 15.89 -11.05
CA ARG A 1 -6.15 16.49 -10.20
C ARG A 1 -6.04 15.62 -8.98
N ASP A 2 -5.24 14.58 -9.08
CA ASP A 2 -4.97 13.69 -7.95
C ASP A 2 -3.87 14.35 -7.11
N ASP A 3 -4.29 15.24 -6.23
CA ASP A 3 -3.40 15.77 -5.21
C ASP A 3 -3.09 14.64 -4.22
N VAL A 4 -1.94 14.03 -4.40
CA VAL A 4 -1.35 13.06 -3.46
C VAL A 4 -1.28 13.68 -2.07
N GLU A 5 -1.09 14.99 -1.98
CA GLU A 5 -1.09 15.77 -0.74
C GLU A 5 -2.42 15.74 0.02
N SER A 6 -3.56 15.89 -0.66
CA SER A 6 -4.87 15.92 0.01
C SER A 6 -5.27 14.55 0.57
N ARG A 7 -4.89 13.47 -0.10
CA ARG A 7 -5.09 12.10 0.41
C ARG A 7 -4.16 11.79 1.59
N GLY A 8 -2.90 12.26 1.53
CA GLY A 8 -1.94 12.09 2.60
C GLY A 8 -2.35 12.77 3.92
N LEU A 9 -2.90 13.98 3.86
CA LEU A 9 -3.37 14.71 5.03
C LEU A 9 -4.54 14.02 5.75
N GLY A 10 -5.52 13.53 5.01
CA GLY A 10 -6.62 12.76 5.59
C GLY A 10 -6.15 11.50 6.32
N ASP A 11 -5.16 10.81 5.78
CA ASP A 11 -4.58 9.62 6.39
C ASP A 11 -3.75 9.95 7.64
N VAL A 12 -3.03 11.08 7.68
CA VAL A 12 -2.30 11.56 8.86
C VAL A 12 -3.25 11.74 10.03
N TYR A 13 -4.40 12.39 9.81
CA TYR A 13 -5.38 12.64 10.87
C TYR A 13 -5.99 11.36 11.44
N LYS A 14 -6.38 10.42 10.58
CA LYS A 14 -6.93 9.11 10.99
C LYS A 14 -5.96 8.32 11.86
N ARG A 15 -4.68 8.39 11.57
CA ARG A 15 -3.62 7.68 12.32
C ARG A 15 -3.39 8.28 13.69
N GLN A 16 -3.43 9.61 13.81
CA GLN A 16 -3.34 10.28 15.10
C GLN A 16 -4.48 9.84 16.03
N ILE A 17 -5.69 9.73 15.51
CA ILE A 17 -6.85 9.23 16.26
C ILE A 17 -6.66 7.77 16.67
N ALA A 18 -6.23 6.90 15.74
CA ALA A 18 -6.13 5.47 15.97
C ALA A 18 -5.00 5.08 16.94
N PHE A 19 -3.87 5.81 16.92
CA PHE A 19 -2.68 5.41 17.67
C PHE A 19 -2.29 6.38 18.79
N HIS A 20 -3.02 7.48 18.93
CA HIS A 20 -2.73 8.54 19.92
C HIS A 20 -1.30 9.06 19.85
N SER A 21 -0.70 9.04 18.67
CA SER A 21 0.67 9.48 18.42
C SER A 21 0.70 10.45 17.26
N ARG A 22 1.58 11.44 17.36
CA ARG A 22 1.75 12.45 16.33
C ARG A 22 2.46 11.80 15.12
N VAL A 23 1.86 11.93 13.95
CA VAL A 23 2.43 11.54 12.65
C VAL A 23 2.29 12.73 11.72
N THR A 24 3.36 13.10 11.03
CA THR A 24 3.37 14.19 10.06
C THR A 24 3.37 13.64 8.62
N PHE A 25 3.12 14.50 7.65
CA PHE A 25 3.15 14.10 6.24
C PHE A 25 4.55 13.61 5.81
N SER A 26 5.61 14.20 6.34
CA SER A 26 6.99 13.81 6.07
C SER A 26 7.35 12.41 6.57
N ASP A 27 6.59 11.87 7.51
CA ASP A 27 6.81 10.53 8.07
C ASP A 27 6.19 9.41 7.21
N VAL A 28 5.35 9.80 6.23
CA VAL A 28 4.62 8.85 5.40
C VAL A 28 5.45 8.46 4.19
N TYR A 29 5.71 7.16 4.03
CA TYR A 29 6.23 6.66 2.76
C TYR A 29 5.16 6.71 1.68
N ILE A 30 5.44 7.38 0.56
CA ILE A 30 4.46 7.61 -0.51
C ILE A 30 4.97 7.07 -1.83
N GLU A 31 4.14 6.24 -2.48
CA GLU A 31 4.35 5.75 -3.83
C GLU A 31 3.07 5.95 -4.64
N GLY A 32 3.19 6.62 -5.80
CA GLY A 32 2.05 6.92 -6.67
C GLY A 32 1.73 5.78 -7.64
N ILE A 33 0.61 5.93 -8.36
CA ILE A 33 0.10 4.94 -9.32
C ILE A 33 0.53 5.19 -10.77
N ARG A 34 1.35 6.20 -11.04
CA ARG A 34 1.72 6.59 -12.42
C ARG A 34 2.44 5.49 -13.20
N ASN A 35 3.12 4.58 -12.50
CA ASN A 35 3.86 3.48 -13.08
C ASN A 35 3.03 2.20 -13.26
N ILE A 36 1.75 2.21 -12.84
CA ILE A 36 0.85 1.07 -13.02
C ILE A 36 0.37 1.02 -14.46
N THR A 37 0.58 -0.10 -15.13
CA THR A 37 0.21 -0.30 -16.53
C THR A 37 -1.01 -1.22 -16.67
N ALA A 38 -1.65 -1.20 -17.85
CA ALA A 38 -2.73 -2.13 -18.17
C ALA A 38 -2.29 -3.61 -18.05
N LYS A 39 -1.00 -3.87 -18.30
CA LYS A 39 -0.41 -5.20 -18.18
C LYS A 39 -0.30 -5.66 -16.71
N ASP A 40 -0.05 -4.74 -15.79
CA ASP A 40 -0.05 -5.04 -14.35
C ASP A 40 -1.46 -5.39 -13.88
N ILE A 41 -2.48 -4.68 -14.37
CA ILE A 41 -3.88 -4.98 -14.08
C ILE A 41 -4.28 -6.34 -14.65
N PHE A 42 -3.79 -6.69 -15.84
CA PHE A 42 -4.03 -8.01 -16.42
C PHE A 42 -3.46 -9.13 -15.55
N TYR A 43 -2.20 -9.01 -15.11
CA TYR A 43 -1.59 -9.99 -14.21
C TYR A 43 -2.24 -10.01 -12.83
N ALA A 44 -2.65 -8.86 -12.30
CA ALA A 44 -3.40 -8.82 -11.04
C ALA A 44 -4.63 -9.73 -11.10
N LYS A 45 -5.39 -9.69 -12.22
CA LYS A 45 -6.56 -10.57 -12.41
C LYS A 45 -6.18 -12.05 -12.48
N GLU A 46 -5.05 -12.39 -13.11
CA GLU A 46 -4.58 -13.79 -13.16
C GLU A 46 -4.21 -14.33 -11.77
N PHE A 47 -3.80 -13.45 -10.87
CA PHE A 47 -3.55 -13.78 -9.46
C PHE A 47 -4.79 -13.59 -8.57
N ASN A 48 -5.99 -13.56 -9.17
CA ASN A 48 -7.25 -13.34 -8.46
C ASN A 48 -7.19 -12.12 -7.52
N SER A 49 -6.64 -11.01 -8.02
CA SER A 49 -6.35 -9.82 -7.24
C SER A 49 -6.71 -8.55 -8.00
N VAL A 50 -6.79 -7.44 -7.28
CA VAL A 50 -6.97 -6.09 -7.84
C VAL A 50 -5.88 -5.15 -7.30
N ILE A 51 -5.53 -4.13 -8.08
CA ILE A 51 -4.59 -3.09 -7.64
C ILE A 51 -5.39 -1.92 -7.10
N LYS A 52 -5.13 -1.53 -5.86
CA LYS A 52 -5.72 -0.35 -5.21
C LYS A 52 -4.64 0.55 -4.62
N LEU A 53 -4.87 1.86 -4.66
CA LEU A 53 -4.06 2.81 -3.88
C LEU A 53 -4.59 2.83 -2.45
N VAL A 54 -3.75 2.44 -1.49
CA VAL A 54 -4.16 2.26 -0.09
C VAL A 54 -3.23 2.99 0.85
N GLY A 55 -3.79 3.72 1.80
CA GLY A 55 -3.08 4.20 2.97
C GLY A 55 -3.06 3.12 4.04
N ILE A 56 -1.87 2.70 4.46
CA ILE A 56 -1.66 1.69 5.49
C ILE A 56 -1.06 2.34 6.72
N ALA A 57 -1.65 2.05 7.86
CA ALA A 57 -1.09 2.37 9.17
C ALA A 57 -1.12 1.13 10.04
N ARG A 58 0.01 0.74 10.59
CA ARG A 58 0.14 -0.39 11.50
C ARG A 58 0.96 0.02 12.71
N LYS A 59 0.57 -0.47 13.87
CA LYS A 59 1.30 -0.28 15.12
C LYS A 59 1.70 -1.63 15.68
N ASP A 60 2.94 -1.73 16.11
CA ASP A 60 3.43 -2.85 16.91
C ASP A 60 4.30 -2.33 18.07
N GLU A 61 5.02 -3.22 18.75
CA GLU A 61 5.89 -2.91 19.88
C GLU A 61 7.05 -1.98 19.50
N ASN A 62 7.49 -2.02 18.24
CA ASN A 62 8.64 -1.27 17.73
C ASN A 62 8.27 0.09 17.10
N GLY A 63 6.98 0.46 17.09
CA GLY A 63 6.54 1.76 16.57
C GLY A 63 5.41 1.69 15.56
N ILE A 64 5.31 2.75 14.76
CA ILE A 64 4.24 2.94 13.77
C ILE A 64 4.82 2.84 12.37
N GLU A 65 4.23 1.99 11.55
CA GLU A 65 4.44 1.94 10.10
C GLU A 65 3.34 2.78 9.42
N VAL A 66 3.75 3.68 8.53
CA VAL A 66 2.81 4.53 7.77
C VAL A 66 3.25 4.65 6.31
N LYS A 67 2.35 4.26 5.41
CA LYS A 67 2.63 4.29 3.97
C LYS A 67 1.37 4.47 3.13
N VAL A 68 1.51 5.12 1.97
CA VAL A 68 0.49 5.24 0.93
C VAL A 68 1.09 4.74 -0.37
N LEU A 69 0.54 3.66 -0.91
CA LEU A 69 1.12 3.01 -2.08
C LEU A 69 0.10 2.15 -2.82
N PRO A 70 0.33 1.84 -4.11
CA PRO A 70 -0.42 0.82 -4.81
C PRO A 70 -0.12 -0.55 -4.20
N ILE A 71 -1.18 -1.32 -3.98
CA ILE A 71 -1.07 -2.67 -3.42
C ILE A 71 -1.96 -3.64 -4.21
N LEU A 72 -1.45 -4.85 -4.38
CA LEU A 72 -2.18 -5.97 -4.94
C LEU A 72 -3.02 -6.61 -3.83
N ILE A 73 -4.34 -6.56 -3.95
CA ILE A 73 -5.29 -7.04 -2.94
C ILE A 73 -6.05 -8.25 -3.50
N PRO A 74 -6.12 -9.39 -2.79
CA PRO A 74 -6.94 -10.53 -3.19
C PRO A 74 -8.40 -10.13 -3.38
N GLN A 75 -9.11 -10.74 -4.35
CA GLN A 75 -10.50 -10.40 -4.64
C GLN A 75 -11.46 -10.71 -3.48
N GLU A 76 -11.08 -11.66 -2.62
CA GLU A 76 -11.86 -12.02 -1.44
C GLU A 76 -11.79 -10.96 -0.33
N HIS A 77 -10.78 -10.08 -0.37
CA HIS A 77 -10.62 -9.04 0.65
C HIS A 77 -11.68 -7.94 0.49
N PRO A 78 -12.34 -7.49 1.57
CA PRO A 78 -13.42 -6.48 1.48
C PRO A 78 -13.03 -5.20 0.74
N LEU A 79 -11.79 -4.73 0.85
CA LEU A 79 -11.30 -3.55 0.14
C LEU A 79 -11.27 -3.71 -1.38
N ALA A 80 -11.25 -4.93 -1.90
CA ALA A 80 -11.25 -5.19 -3.34
C ALA A 80 -12.53 -4.69 -4.03
N THR A 81 -13.65 -4.72 -3.32
CA THR A 81 -14.97 -4.34 -3.83
C THR A 81 -15.24 -2.83 -3.84
N VAL A 82 -14.33 -2.03 -3.26
CA VAL A 82 -14.46 -0.57 -3.19
C VAL A 82 -14.13 0.05 -4.53
N ASN A 83 -15.14 0.54 -5.25
CA ASN A 83 -14.99 1.10 -6.60
C ASN A 83 -15.64 2.47 -6.73
N ASP A 84 -15.37 3.17 -7.84
CA ASP A 84 -15.94 4.45 -8.23
C ASP A 84 -15.77 5.55 -7.16
N SER A 85 -16.85 6.19 -6.75
CA SER A 85 -16.87 7.26 -5.75
C SER A 85 -16.93 6.76 -4.30
N PHE A 86 -16.87 5.44 -4.10
CA PHE A 86 -16.86 4.87 -2.76
C PHE A 86 -15.45 4.86 -2.18
N ASN A 87 -15.39 5.06 -0.87
CA ASN A 87 -14.19 4.92 -0.06
C ASN A 87 -14.47 3.97 1.09
N ALA A 88 -13.42 3.35 1.59
CA ALA A 88 -13.52 2.51 2.78
C ALA A 88 -12.34 2.76 3.72
N VAL A 89 -12.59 2.56 5.00
CA VAL A 89 -11.57 2.42 6.04
C VAL A 89 -11.74 1.03 6.63
N PHE A 90 -10.72 0.20 6.45
CA PHE A 90 -10.66 -1.14 7.02
C PHE A 90 -9.80 -1.10 8.27
N VAL A 91 -10.33 -1.59 9.37
CA VAL A 91 -9.68 -1.57 10.68
C VAL A 91 -9.63 -2.99 11.22
N HIS A 92 -8.42 -3.45 11.53
CA HIS A 92 -8.20 -4.68 12.28
C HIS A 92 -7.87 -4.32 13.73
N GLY A 93 -8.73 -4.70 14.65
CA GLY A 93 -8.57 -4.46 16.08
C GLY A 93 -8.33 -5.76 16.85
N THR A 94 -7.52 -5.70 17.89
CA THR A 94 -7.20 -6.90 18.71
C THR A 94 -8.40 -7.51 19.43
N ALA A 95 -9.47 -6.73 19.66
CA ALA A 95 -10.68 -7.17 20.36
C ALA A 95 -11.93 -7.17 19.48
N SER A 96 -11.92 -6.43 18.37
CA SER A 96 -13.09 -6.27 17.47
C SER A 96 -12.91 -6.98 16.13
N ASP A 97 -11.75 -7.63 15.94
CA ASP A 97 -11.37 -8.20 14.66
C ASP A 97 -11.53 -7.20 13.50
N ASP A 98 -12.01 -7.65 12.35
CA ASP A 98 -12.11 -6.86 11.14
C ASP A 98 -13.39 -6.04 11.10
N THR A 99 -13.23 -4.73 10.94
CA THR A 99 -14.34 -3.79 10.77
C THR A 99 -14.09 -2.94 9.53
N MET A 100 -15.12 -2.72 8.71
CA MET A 100 -15.03 -1.85 7.55
C MET A 100 -16.08 -0.74 7.59
N TYR A 101 -15.63 0.49 7.46
CA TYR A 101 -16.49 1.65 7.23
C TYR A 101 -16.48 1.96 5.74
N TYR A 102 -17.66 1.93 5.12
CA TYR A 102 -17.82 2.05 3.69
C TYR A 102 -18.87 3.10 3.35
N GLY A 103 -18.56 4.00 2.40
CA GLY A 103 -19.48 5.05 2.00
C GLY A 103 -18.96 5.88 0.83
N ARG A 104 -19.81 6.79 0.36
CA ARG A 104 -19.42 7.71 -0.72
C ARG A 104 -18.48 8.79 -0.18
N GLY A 105 -17.26 8.85 -0.70
CA GLY A 105 -16.28 9.87 -0.36
C GLY A 105 -16.39 11.13 -1.21
N ALA A 106 -17.13 11.08 -2.34
CA ALA A 106 -17.34 12.21 -3.24
C ALA A 106 -18.78 12.24 -3.75
N GLY A 107 -19.21 13.42 -4.19
CA GLY A 107 -20.52 13.64 -4.77
C GLY A 107 -21.24 14.81 -4.10
N LYS A 108 -22.07 15.52 -4.86
CA LYS A 108 -22.77 16.74 -4.41
C LYS A 108 -23.55 16.53 -3.10
N ARG A 109 -24.37 15.49 -3.04
CA ARG A 109 -25.22 15.20 -1.86
C ARG A 109 -24.41 14.72 -0.64
N PRO A 110 -23.51 13.74 -0.76
CA PRO A 110 -22.69 13.31 0.37
C PRO A 110 -21.84 14.46 0.96
N THR A 111 -21.24 15.28 0.12
CA THR A 111 -20.45 16.43 0.58
C THR A 111 -21.32 17.47 1.28
N ALA A 112 -22.48 17.82 0.72
CA ALA A 112 -23.41 18.75 1.35
C ALA A 112 -23.91 18.22 2.72
N SER A 113 -24.22 16.93 2.81
CA SER A 113 -24.64 16.31 4.06
C SER A 113 -23.56 16.37 5.14
N ALA A 114 -22.31 16.09 4.77
CA ALA A 114 -21.18 16.18 5.71
C ALA A 114 -20.98 17.61 6.22
N VAL A 115 -20.94 18.60 5.32
CA VAL A 115 -20.81 20.02 5.70
C VAL A 115 -21.94 20.48 6.61
N THR A 116 -23.19 20.10 6.28
CA THR A 116 -24.35 20.47 7.12
C THR A 116 -24.26 19.80 8.49
N GLY A 117 -23.85 18.55 8.58
CA GLY A 117 -23.62 17.86 9.85
C GLY A 117 -22.60 18.54 10.72
N ASP A 118 -21.46 18.94 10.14
CA ASP A 118 -20.41 19.67 10.84
C ASP A 118 -20.89 21.05 11.33
N LEU A 119 -21.64 21.78 10.50
CA LEU A 119 -22.24 23.07 10.90
C LEU A 119 -23.21 22.90 12.09
N CYS A 120 -24.06 21.86 12.06
CA CYS A 120 -24.94 21.56 13.19
C CYS A 120 -24.17 21.24 14.48
N THR A 121 -23.08 20.48 14.35
CA THR A 121 -22.20 20.14 15.48
C THR A 121 -21.55 21.38 16.07
N VAL A 122 -20.97 22.25 15.23
CA VAL A 122 -20.37 23.51 15.68
C VAL A 122 -21.40 24.42 16.35
N ALA A 123 -22.60 24.55 15.77
CA ALA A 123 -23.66 25.36 16.35
C ALA A 123 -24.07 24.86 17.74
N ARG A 124 -24.21 23.56 17.95
CA ARG A 124 -24.48 22.98 19.28
C ARG A 124 -23.38 23.31 20.28
N HIS A 125 -22.12 23.14 19.91
CA HIS A 125 -21.00 23.47 20.79
C HIS A 125 -20.96 24.94 21.20
N ILE A 126 -21.31 25.85 20.30
CA ILE A 126 -21.41 27.28 20.61
C ILE A 126 -22.52 27.55 21.63
N ILE A 127 -23.71 26.95 21.42
CA ILE A 127 -24.88 27.09 22.31
C ILE A 127 -24.58 26.51 23.70
N GLU A 128 -23.99 25.32 23.74
CA GLU A 128 -23.66 24.62 24.97
C GLU A 128 -22.39 25.14 25.66
N LYS A 129 -21.72 26.15 25.08
CA LYS A 129 -20.44 26.74 25.55
C LYS A 129 -19.35 25.70 25.78
N HIS A 130 -19.36 24.58 25.02
CA HIS A 130 -18.28 23.60 25.04
C HIS A 130 -17.08 24.17 24.28
N SER A 131 -16.01 24.52 25.00
CA SER A 131 -14.78 25.05 24.43
C SER A 131 -13.84 23.95 23.85
N ASN A 132 -14.11 22.68 24.11
CA ASN A 132 -13.22 21.57 23.78
C ASN A 132 -13.75 20.75 22.63
N LEU A 133 -13.70 21.31 21.42
CA LEU A 133 -13.80 20.58 20.18
C LEU A 133 -12.52 19.76 19.99
N HIS A 134 -12.61 18.46 20.28
CA HIS A 134 -11.59 17.47 19.96
C HIS A 134 -10.13 17.90 20.23
N VAL A 135 -9.77 17.96 21.48
CA VAL A 135 -8.36 18.06 21.87
C VAL A 135 -7.63 16.84 21.28
N CYS A 136 -6.54 17.09 20.56
CA CYS A 136 -5.68 16.03 20.07
C CYS A 136 -5.32 15.08 21.23
N SER A 137 -5.69 13.82 21.10
CA SER A 137 -5.37 12.78 22.09
C SER A 137 -3.97 12.18 21.89
N CYS A 138 -3.07 12.92 21.23
CA CYS A 138 -1.71 12.47 20.95
C CYS A 138 -0.84 12.58 22.22
N TYR A 139 -1.01 11.64 23.13
CA TYR A 139 -0.22 11.56 24.38
C TYR A 139 0.93 10.56 24.33
N LYS A 140 1.10 9.85 23.19
CA LYS A 140 2.16 8.88 22.97
C LYS A 140 3.16 9.43 21.95
N GLU A 141 4.43 9.24 22.22
CA GLU A 141 5.53 9.46 21.27
C GLU A 141 6.06 8.10 20.83
N LEU A 142 5.42 7.54 19.80
CA LEU A 142 5.85 6.28 19.22
C LEU A 142 6.78 6.54 18.03
N PRO A 143 7.89 5.81 17.91
CA PRO A 143 8.80 5.97 16.79
C PRO A 143 8.12 5.59 15.46
N ILE A 144 8.42 6.35 14.41
CA ILE A 144 7.99 6.02 13.06
C ILE A 144 9.03 5.10 12.43
N LYS A 145 8.59 3.97 11.93
CA LYS A 145 9.47 2.99 11.29
C LYS A 145 9.94 3.46 9.93
N ASN A 146 11.22 3.27 9.65
CA ASN A 146 11.72 3.40 8.29
C ASN A 146 11.07 2.30 7.43
N ILE A 147 10.76 2.61 6.16
CA ILE A 147 10.18 1.64 5.22
C ILE A 147 11.06 0.38 5.11
N GLN A 148 12.38 0.53 5.13
CA GLN A 148 13.34 -0.57 5.04
C GLN A 148 13.24 -1.57 6.21
N ASP A 149 12.69 -1.14 7.35
CA ASP A 149 12.49 -2.00 8.53
C ASP A 149 11.12 -2.66 8.56
N THR A 150 10.28 -2.37 7.59
CA THR A 150 8.96 -2.99 7.45
C THR A 150 9.02 -4.27 6.62
N TYR A 151 7.93 -5.05 6.66
CA TYR A 151 7.83 -6.32 5.95
C TYR A 151 6.69 -6.26 4.94
N SER A 152 6.96 -6.70 3.72
CA SER A 152 5.99 -6.77 2.62
C SER A 152 6.17 -8.04 1.80
N ARG A 153 5.13 -8.42 1.06
CA ARG A 153 5.22 -9.33 -0.06
C ARG A 153 5.32 -8.48 -1.33
N PHE A 154 5.98 -8.98 -2.35
CA PHE A 154 6.21 -8.23 -3.58
C PHE A 154 5.73 -9.00 -4.81
N PHE A 155 5.06 -8.28 -5.70
CA PHE A 155 4.84 -8.64 -7.07
C PHE A 155 5.89 -7.91 -7.91
N LEU A 156 6.70 -8.67 -8.63
CA LEU A 156 7.78 -8.16 -9.48
C LEU A 156 7.58 -8.69 -10.90
N ARG A 157 7.49 -7.80 -11.88
CA ARG A 157 7.44 -8.14 -13.30
C ARG A 157 8.68 -7.60 -14.01
N MET A 158 9.39 -8.46 -14.72
CA MET A 158 10.64 -8.12 -15.40
C MET A 158 10.73 -8.75 -16.77
N GLN A 159 11.50 -8.14 -17.67
CA GLN A 159 11.93 -8.70 -18.94
C GLN A 159 13.32 -9.26 -18.79
N VAL A 160 13.50 -10.53 -19.17
CA VAL A 160 14.76 -11.24 -19.03
C VAL A 160 15.14 -11.91 -20.35
N ALA A 161 16.41 -12.24 -20.54
CA ALA A 161 16.86 -13.03 -21.68
C ALA A 161 16.24 -14.44 -21.65
N ASP A 162 15.72 -14.93 -22.78
CA ASP A 162 15.17 -16.29 -22.89
C ASP A 162 16.25 -17.30 -23.26
N ARG A 163 17.03 -17.71 -22.26
CA ARG A 163 18.09 -18.72 -22.42
C ARG A 163 18.26 -19.55 -21.15
N PRO A 164 18.82 -20.79 -21.28
CA PRO A 164 19.08 -21.65 -20.13
C PRO A 164 19.92 -20.95 -19.05
N GLY A 165 19.61 -21.23 -17.78
CA GLY A 165 20.34 -20.69 -16.63
C GLY A 165 19.87 -19.32 -16.12
N VAL A 166 19.07 -18.56 -16.89
CA VAL A 166 18.60 -17.23 -16.48
C VAL A 166 17.75 -17.31 -15.20
N LEU A 167 16.80 -18.23 -15.16
CA LEU A 167 15.96 -18.42 -13.98
C LEU A 167 16.79 -18.85 -12.76
N ALA A 168 17.77 -19.75 -12.95
CA ALA A 168 18.65 -20.17 -11.87
C ALA A 168 19.44 -19.00 -11.28
N ASN A 169 19.97 -18.11 -12.12
CA ASN A 169 20.68 -16.92 -11.65
C ASN A 169 19.78 -15.97 -10.86
N ILE A 170 18.55 -15.73 -11.35
CA ILE A 170 17.59 -14.85 -10.66
C ILE A 170 17.18 -15.44 -9.31
N THR A 171 16.83 -16.74 -9.26
CA THR A 171 16.46 -17.40 -8.01
C THR A 171 17.63 -17.48 -7.01
N SER A 172 18.87 -17.61 -7.50
CA SER A 172 20.07 -17.54 -6.66
C SER A 172 20.22 -16.17 -5.99
N VAL A 173 19.97 -15.07 -6.72
CA VAL A 173 20.00 -13.70 -6.13
C VAL A 173 18.97 -13.58 -5.02
N PHE A 174 17.74 -14.05 -5.24
CA PHE A 174 16.72 -14.02 -4.18
C PHE A 174 17.13 -14.86 -2.98
N GLY A 175 17.62 -16.08 -3.20
CA GLY A 175 18.07 -16.96 -2.12
C GLY A 175 19.20 -16.36 -1.29
N THR A 176 20.23 -15.80 -1.94
CA THR A 176 21.36 -15.16 -1.23
C THR A 176 20.95 -13.87 -0.49
N SER A 177 19.91 -13.19 -0.95
CA SER A 177 19.32 -12.02 -0.31
C SER A 177 18.22 -12.36 0.72
N GLN A 178 18.06 -13.62 1.08
CA GLN A 178 17.05 -14.08 2.05
C GLN A 178 15.60 -13.76 1.64
N VAL A 179 15.33 -13.76 0.35
CA VAL A 179 13.99 -13.54 -0.22
C VAL A 179 13.43 -14.86 -0.71
N SER A 180 12.36 -15.35 -0.10
CA SER A 180 11.63 -16.54 -0.56
C SER A 180 10.66 -16.19 -1.67
N ILE A 181 10.58 -17.06 -2.68
CA ILE A 181 9.67 -16.94 -3.82
C ILE A 181 8.44 -17.81 -3.55
N ALA A 182 7.26 -17.18 -3.48
CA ALA A 182 6.00 -17.89 -3.34
C ALA A 182 5.48 -18.44 -4.69
N GLN A 183 5.61 -17.64 -5.74
CA GLN A 183 5.16 -18.01 -7.08
C GLN A 183 6.07 -17.40 -8.14
N ILE A 184 6.23 -18.11 -9.23
CA ILE A 184 6.96 -17.65 -10.41
C ILE A 184 6.23 -18.10 -11.66
N ILE A 185 6.01 -17.16 -12.59
CA ILE A 185 5.36 -17.43 -13.87
C ILE A 185 6.24 -16.85 -14.96
N GLN A 186 6.58 -17.67 -15.94
CA GLN A 186 7.24 -17.24 -17.16
C GLN A 186 6.22 -17.22 -18.30
N LYS A 187 6.00 -16.05 -18.90
CA LYS A 187 5.09 -15.83 -20.03
C LYS A 187 5.79 -15.08 -21.14
N SER A 188 5.17 -15.09 -22.33
CA SER A 188 5.58 -14.35 -23.52
C SER A 188 7.06 -14.52 -23.88
N ARG A 189 7.34 -15.43 -24.78
CA ARG A 189 8.64 -15.54 -25.45
C ARG A 189 8.56 -14.76 -26.76
N GLN A 190 9.21 -13.61 -26.82
CA GLN A 190 9.29 -12.81 -28.04
C GLN A 190 10.73 -12.27 -28.21
N ASN A 191 11.27 -12.43 -29.42
CA ASN A 191 12.57 -11.85 -29.80
C ASN A 191 13.73 -12.21 -28.86
N GLY A 192 13.80 -13.45 -28.35
CA GLY A 192 14.84 -13.88 -27.43
C GLY A 192 14.70 -13.37 -26.00
N ASN A 193 13.55 -12.79 -25.67
CA ASN A 193 13.21 -12.31 -24.30
C ASN A 193 12.01 -13.06 -23.76
N ALA A 194 12.00 -13.25 -22.45
CA ALA A 194 10.89 -13.78 -21.69
C ALA A 194 10.41 -12.78 -20.64
N GLU A 195 9.13 -12.76 -20.40
CA GLU A 195 8.55 -12.01 -19.29
C GLU A 195 8.43 -12.94 -18.08
N LEU A 196 9.03 -12.50 -16.99
CA LEU A 196 9.03 -13.20 -15.72
C LEU A 196 8.22 -12.39 -14.71
N VAL A 197 7.27 -13.07 -14.07
CA VAL A 197 6.47 -12.51 -12.98
C VAL A 197 6.74 -13.33 -11.73
N ILE A 198 7.13 -12.66 -10.66
CA ILE A 198 7.49 -13.28 -9.38
C ILE A 198 6.63 -12.66 -8.27
N ILE A 199 6.07 -13.51 -7.41
CA ILE A 199 5.50 -13.12 -6.13
C ILE A 199 6.38 -13.71 -5.03
N THR A 200 6.81 -12.84 -4.09
CA THR A 200 7.61 -13.27 -2.94
C THR A 200 6.73 -13.62 -1.75
N ASP A 201 7.29 -14.38 -0.81
CA ASP A 201 6.78 -14.42 0.55
C ASP A 201 7.04 -13.09 1.26
N LYS A 202 6.52 -12.97 2.50
CA LYS A 202 6.72 -11.80 3.34
C LYS A 202 8.20 -11.69 3.73
N VAL A 203 8.82 -10.57 3.36
CA VAL A 203 10.25 -10.31 3.54
C VAL A 203 10.48 -8.88 4.01
N LYS A 204 11.58 -8.63 4.68
CA LYS A 204 12.01 -7.28 5.08
C LYS A 204 12.31 -6.46 3.81
N GLU A 205 11.77 -5.23 3.73
CA GLU A 205 11.93 -4.35 2.56
C GLU A 205 13.42 -4.11 2.21
N LEU A 206 14.29 -4.04 3.22
CA LEU A 206 15.74 -3.92 3.02
C LEU A 206 16.29 -5.08 2.18
N TYR A 207 16.00 -6.33 2.55
CA TYR A 207 16.52 -7.51 1.85
C TYR A 207 16.00 -7.60 0.41
N PHE A 208 14.73 -7.25 0.21
CA PHE A 208 14.17 -7.19 -1.13
C PHE A 208 14.80 -6.07 -1.97
N SER A 209 15.07 -4.91 -1.37
CA SER A 209 15.76 -3.80 -2.03
C SER A 209 17.17 -4.17 -2.49
N ASP A 210 17.91 -4.90 -1.65
CA ASP A 210 19.24 -5.41 -1.98
C ASP A 210 19.18 -6.40 -3.14
N ALA A 211 18.26 -7.38 -3.10
CA ALA A 211 18.03 -8.29 -4.21
C ALA A 211 17.71 -7.54 -5.50
N LEU A 212 16.82 -6.55 -5.44
CA LEU A 212 16.41 -5.73 -6.58
C LEU A 212 17.60 -4.96 -7.19
N ASN A 213 18.48 -4.42 -6.35
CA ASN A 213 19.69 -3.70 -6.79
C ASN A 213 20.69 -4.64 -7.49
N ILE A 214 20.82 -5.87 -7.03
CA ILE A 214 21.64 -6.89 -7.70
C ILE A 214 21.01 -7.27 -9.04
N LEU A 215 19.70 -7.57 -9.06
CA LEU A 215 18.98 -7.94 -10.29
C LEU A 215 19.10 -6.89 -11.39
N LYS A 216 19.01 -5.59 -11.04
CA LYS A 216 19.16 -4.48 -11.99
C LYS A 216 20.54 -4.42 -12.67
N ARG A 217 21.56 -5.01 -12.06
CA ARG A 217 22.94 -5.04 -12.59
C ARG A 217 23.24 -6.29 -13.42
N LEU A 218 22.37 -7.30 -13.39
CA LEU A 218 22.58 -8.50 -14.18
C LEU A 218 22.29 -8.23 -15.66
N SER A 219 23.23 -8.60 -16.54
CA SER A 219 23.07 -8.46 -17.99
C SER A 219 21.96 -9.32 -18.60
N ILE A 220 21.45 -10.28 -17.83
CA ILE A 220 20.33 -11.14 -18.22
C ILE A 220 18.97 -10.50 -17.92
N VAL A 221 18.91 -9.42 -17.11
CA VAL A 221 17.71 -8.66 -16.79
C VAL A 221 17.70 -7.41 -17.67
N ASN A 222 16.81 -7.39 -18.65
CA ASN A 222 16.70 -6.28 -19.60
C ASN A 222 16.03 -5.06 -18.97
N SER A 223 14.95 -5.31 -18.21
CA SER A 223 14.24 -4.24 -17.48
C SER A 223 13.38 -4.81 -16.36
N ILE A 224 13.21 -4.03 -15.32
CA ILE A 224 12.18 -4.24 -14.29
C ILE A 224 10.98 -3.38 -14.69
N SER A 225 9.91 -4.07 -15.11
CA SER A 225 8.74 -3.40 -15.71
C SER A 225 7.73 -2.95 -14.66
N SER A 226 7.65 -3.63 -13.52
CA SER A 226 6.71 -3.29 -12.44
C SER A 226 7.15 -3.90 -11.13
N LEU A 227 6.91 -3.14 -10.07
CA LEU A 227 7.09 -3.57 -8.69
C LEU A 227 5.89 -3.06 -7.88
N ILE A 228 5.13 -3.98 -7.28
CA ILE A 228 3.94 -3.67 -6.48
C ILE A 228 3.98 -4.51 -5.21
N ARG A 229 3.59 -3.94 -4.09
CA ARG A 229 3.45 -4.71 -2.86
C ARG A 229 2.16 -5.52 -2.88
N VAL A 230 2.15 -6.65 -2.19
CA VAL A 230 1.00 -7.56 -2.09
C VAL A 230 0.49 -7.55 -0.65
N TYR A 231 -0.82 -7.57 -0.52
CA TYR A 231 -1.53 -7.58 0.77
C TYR A 231 -1.30 -8.86 1.56
#